data_8e5d9793cf6b024de1ace4e055962c70
#
_entry.id   8e5d9793cf6b024de1ace4e055962c70
#
_cell.length_a   1.000
_cell.length_b   1.000
_cell.length_c   1.000
_cell.angle_alpha   90.00
_cell.angle_beta   90.00
_cell.angle_gamma   90.00
#
_symmetry.space_group_name_H-M   'P 1'
#
loop_
_entity.id
_entity.type
_entity.pdbx_description
1 polymer ?
#
loop_
_entity_poly.entity_id
_entity_poly.type
_entity_poly.pdbx_seq_one_letter_code
_entity_poly.pdbx_strand_id
1 'polypeptide(L)'
;PVGKVIPDEVSEYRALLTTAYSRFPQHKKLLTVRGDEVGPGMISITYDAWIDIVTWNDESPDPVTYTFPWTQMYNVIFYANSVIEDVMDAGIDDRTETREQLKGEALLLRAYAHFELLNLYAKPYDAATATSERGVPLYLTIDINQEFKPVSIEKVYEQILSDIEEGEKLMTVEEQPAETRYRFSKKSAKALEARVRLYRGEWDKALAAAKEILPSCPLEDLTVDGFSAPYLYTSKESILALEQTGNTEITDDMEMLSNI
;
A
#
# COMPACT_ATOMS: atom_id res chain seq x y z
N PRO A 1 -5.03 30.83 2.89
CA PRO A 1 -6.06 29.87 2.55
C PRO A 1 -7.01 29.76 3.73
N VAL A 2 -8.20 30.32 3.57
CA VAL A 2 -9.24 30.27 4.59
C VAL A 2 -9.72 28.82 4.67
N GLY A 3 -9.61 28.18 5.86
CA GLY A 3 -10.27 26.92 6.15
C GLY A 3 -9.41 25.65 6.20
N LYS A 4 -8.08 25.71 6.29
CA LYS A 4 -7.26 24.55 6.66
C LYS A 4 -6.92 24.64 8.15
N VAL A 5 -7.56 23.81 8.94
CA VAL A 5 -7.14 23.55 10.33
C VAL A 5 -5.81 22.77 10.23
N ILE A 6 -4.78 23.28 10.89
CA ILE A 6 -3.56 22.52 11.13
C ILE A 6 -3.90 21.57 12.28
N PRO A 7 -3.73 20.25 12.10
CA PRO A 7 -4.01 19.31 13.17
C PRO A 7 -3.17 19.62 14.40
N ASP A 8 -3.79 19.63 15.58
CA ASP A 8 -3.10 19.87 16.85
C ASP A 8 -3.38 18.80 17.91
N GLU A 9 -4.36 17.91 17.65
CA GLU A 9 -4.73 16.80 18.51
C GLU A 9 -4.54 15.44 17.83
N VAL A 10 -4.33 14.38 18.61
CA VAL A 10 -4.16 13.00 18.12
C VAL A 10 -5.33 12.55 17.24
N SER A 11 -6.56 12.94 17.60
CA SER A 11 -7.77 12.61 16.84
C SER A 11 -7.79 13.20 15.42
N GLU A 12 -7.23 14.39 15.26
CA GLU A 12 -7.16 15.07 13.95
C GLU A 12 -6.10 14.43 13.07
N TYR A 13 -4.94 14.04 13.65
CA TYR A 13 -3.94 13.24 12.94
C TYR A 13 -4.48 11.85 12.56
N ARG A 14 -5.32 11.23 13.41
CA ARG A 14 -6.03 10.00 13.04
C ARG A 14 -6.96 10.23 11.84
N ALA A 15 -7.70 11.32 11.80
CA ALA A 15 -8.58 11.65 10.67
C ALA A 15 -7.78 11.89 9.39
N LEU A 16 -6.63 12.57 9.50
CA LEU A 16 -5.71 12.79 8.39
C LEU A 16 -5.14 11.47 7.84
N LEU A 17 -4.70 10.59 8.73
CA LEU A 17 -4.18 9.28 8.36
C LEU A 17 -5.27 8.37 7.77
N THR A 18 -6.51 8.42 8.30
CA THR A 18 -7.65 7.72 7.71
C THR A 18 -7.93 8.22 6.30
N THR A 19 -7.80 9.52 6.06
CA THR A 19 -7.90 10.09 4.71
C THR A 19 -6.80 9.55 3.79
N ALA A 20 -5.57 9.39 4.28
CA ALA A 20 -4.49 8.80 3.52
C ALA A 20 -4.79 7.35 3.12
N TYR A 21 -5.27 6.53 4.05
CA TYR A 21 -5.72 5.15 3.77
C TYR A 21 -6.82 5.09 2.71
N SER A 22 -7.86 5.93 2.84
CA SER A 22 -8.99 5.95 1.90
C SER A 22 -8.61 6.41 0.49
N ARG A 23 -7.48 7.09 0.34
CA ARG A 23 -6.95 7.55 -0.95
C ARG A 23 -5.94 6.60 -1.56
N PHE A 24 -5.61 5.50 -0.88
CA PHE A 24 -4.68 4.51 -1.44
C PHE A 24 -5.30 3.90 -2.71
N PRO A 25 -4.64 4.00 -3.88
CA PRO A 25 -5.26 3.60 -5.13
C PRO A 25 -5.41 2.08 -5.26
N GLN A 26 -6.50 1.67 -5.89
CA GLN A 26 -6.80 0.25 -6.17
C GLN A 26 -6.27 -0.17 -7.53
N HIS A 27 -4.95 -0.19 -7.68
CA HIS A 27 -4.30 -0.46 -8.96
C HIS A 27 -4.03 -1.96 -9.21
N LYS A 28 -4.26 -2.82 -8.24
CA LYS A 28 -3.97 -4.26 -8.37
C LYS A 28 -4.80 -4.90 -9.48
N LYS A 29 -6.04 -4.45 -9.69
CA LYS A 29 -6.86 -4.89 -10.81
C LYS A 29 -6.20 -4.62 -12.18
N LEU A 30 -5.55 -3.46 -12.33
CA LEU A 30 -4.83 -3.14 -13.58
C LEU A 30 -3.65 -4.09 -13.79
N LEU A 31 -2.96 -4.48 -12.72
CA LEU A 31 -1.86 -5.44 -12.78
C LEU A 31 -2.35 -6.84 -13.13
N THR A 32 -3.48 -7.28 -12.57
CA THR A 32 -4.09 -8.57 -12.90
C THR A 32 -4.49 -8.63 -14.37
N VAL A 33 -5.12 -7.55 -14.89
CA VAL A 33 -5.49 -7.44 -16.30
C VAL A 33 -4.27 -7.39 -17.22
N ARG A 34 -3.17 -6.76 -16.78
CA ARG A 34 -1.91 -6.70 -17.54
C ARG A 34 -1.14 -8.02 -17.50
N GLY A 35 -1.39 -8.85 -16.49
CA GLY A 35 -0.82 -10.18 -16.39
C GLY A 35 -1.48 -11.17 -17.35
N ASP A 36 -1.08 -12.42 -17.27
CA ASP A 36 -1.63 -13.54 -18.06
C ASP A 36 -2.76 -14.30 -17.32
N GLU A 37 -3.14 -13.83 -16.14
CA GLU A 37 -4.23 -14.41 -15.34
C GLU A 37 -5.61 -14.12 -15.94
N VAL A 38 -5.73 -13.03 -16.72
CA VAL A 38 -6.98 -12.62 -17.39
C VAL A 38 -6.78 -12.59 -18.89
N GLY A 39 -7.43 -13.54 -19.60
CA GLY A 39 -7.35 -13.61 -21.06
C GLY A 39 -8.22 -12.55 -21.75
N PRO A 40 -7.88 -12.16 -23.01
CA PRO A 40 -8.66 -11.18 -23.77
C PRO A 40 -10.13 -11.52 -23.96
N GLY A 41 -10.50 -12.81 -23.88
CA GLY A 41 -11.89 -13.27 -23.96
C GLY A 41 -12.70 -13.08 -22.67
N MET A 42 -12.03 -12.79 -21.56
CA MET A 42 -12.62 -12.55 -20.25
C MET A 42 -12.95 -11.07 -20.01
N ILE A 43 -12.36 -10.19 -20.81
CA ILE A 43 -12.62 -8.75 -20.75
C ILE A 43 -13.56 -8.43 -21.91
N SER A 44 -14.70 -7.83 -21.62
CA SER A 44 -15.58 -7.34 -22.68
C SER A 44 -14.80 -6.33 -23.53
N ILE A 45 -14.51 -6.69 -24.78
CA ILE A 45 -13.75 -5.87 -25.74
C ILE A 45 -14.44 -4.51 -26.02
N THR A 46 -15.63 -4.31 -25.48
CA THR A 46 -16.36 -3.03 -25.57
C THR A 46 -15.81 -1.95 -24.63
N TYR A 47 -14.85 -2.27 -23.74
CA TYR A 47 -14.22 -1.29 -22.87
C TYR A 47 -12.85 -0.89 -23.43
N ASP A 48 -12.83 0.12 -24.30
CA ASP A 48 -11.61 0.69 -24.89
C ASP A 48 -10.56 1.04 -23.82
N ALA A 49 -11.01 1.40 -22.60
CA ALA A 49 -10.15 1.73 -21.46
C ALA A 49 -9.21 0.60 -20.99
N TRP A 50 -9.48 -0.66 -21.32
CA TRP A 50 -8.69 -1.82 -20.90
C TRP A 50 -7.78 -2.36 -22.01
N ILE A 51 -8.07 -2.08 -23.27
CA ILE A 51 -7.39 -2.70 -24.43
C ILE A 51 -5.88 -2.45 -24.37
N ASP A 52 -5.46 -1.22 -24.15
CA ASP A 52 -4.05 -0.87 -24.12
C ASP A 52 -3.31 -1.55 -22.96
N ILE A 53 -3.97 -1.75 -21.82
CA ILE A 53 -3.38 -2.46 -20.67
C ILE A 53 -3.16 -3.93 -21.01
N VAL A 54 -4.15 -4.61 -21.58
CA VAL A 54 -4.08 -6.03 -21.97
C VAL A 54 -3.06 -6.25 -23.07
N THR A 55 -2.97 -5.33 -24.02
CA THR A 55 -2.06 -5.44 -25.18
C THR A 55 -0.69 -4.83 -24.94
N TRP A 56 -0.42 -4.28 -23.75
CA TRP A 56 0.85 -3.63 -23.39
C TRP A 56 1.19 -2.45 -24.30
N ASN A 57 0.19 -1.72 -24.78
CA ASN A 57 0.38 -0.54 -25.60
C ASN A 57 0.70 0.69 -24.73
N ASP A 58 1.93 0.79 -24.25
CA ASP A 58 2.40 1.90 -23.40
C ASP A 58 2.89 3.11 -24.21
N GLU A 59 3.17 2.96 -25.51
CA GLU A 59 3.75 4.03 -26.33
C GLU A 59 2.70 5.04 -26.79
N SER A 60 1.48 4.59 -27.09
CA SER A 60 0.41 5.43 -27.61
C SER A 60 -0.95 4.96 -27.11
N PRO A 61 -1.18 4.98 -25.79
CA PRO A 61 -2.47 4.56 -25.24
C PRO A 61 -3.58 5.50 -25.65
N ASP A 62 -4.79 4.96 -25.79
CA ASP A 62 -5.99 5.78 -25.99
C ASP A 62 -6.20 6.70 -24.78
N PRO A 63 -6.64 7.97 -24.96
CA PRO A 63 -6.93 8.87 -23.84
C PRO A 63 -7.92 8.36 -22.79
N VAL A 64 -8.77 7.40 -23.15
CA VAL A 64 -9.72 6.77 -22.21
C VAL A 64 -9.10 5.61 -21.42
N THR A 65 -7.89 5.17 -21.77
CA THR A 65 -7.22 4.05 -21.09
C THR A 65 -6.95 4.37 -19.63
N TYR A 66 -7.24 3.41 -18.74
CA TYR A 66 -6.90 3.52 -17.33
C TYR A 66 -5.39 3.65 -17.14
N THR A 67 -5.00 4.58 -16.28
CA THR A 67 -3.59 4.84 -15.98
C THR A 67 -3.19 4.27 -14.63
N PHE A 68 -1.96 3.75 -14.54
CA PHE A 68 -1.38 3.38 -13.26
C PHE A 68 -1.20 4.61 -12.36
N PRO A 69 -1.46 4.48 -11.05
CA PRO A 69 -1.48 5.62 -10.16
C PRO A 69 -0.06 6.14 -9.86
N TRP A 70 0.23 7.36 -10.26
CA TRP A 70 1.42 8.11 -9.88
C TRP A 70 1.07 9.20 -8.85
N THR A 71 0.26 10.15 -9.27
CA THR A 71 -0.14 11.29 -8.44
C THR A 71 -0.87 10.86 -7.18
N GLN A 72 -1.74 9.86 -7.29
CA GLN A 72 -2.51 9.34 -6.15
C GLN A 72 -1.59 8.75 -5.08
N MET A 73 -0.55 8.00 -5.47
CA MET A 73 0.44 7.45 -4.52
C MET A 73 1.22 8.56 -3.82
N TYR A 74 1.66 9.59 -4.55
CA TYR A 74 2.37 10.72 -3.92
C TYR A 74 1.45 11.58 -3.04
N ASN A 75 0.15 11.65 -3.31
CA ASN A 75 -0.81 12.25 -2.40
C ASN A 75 -0.90 11.47 -1.08
N VAL A 76 -0.92 10.14 -1.12
CA VAL A 76 -0.88 9.30 0.09
C VAL A 76 0.41 9.56 0.88
N ILE A 77 1.56 9.60 0.20
CA ILE A 77 2.86 9.91 0.81
C ILE A 77 2.85 11.30 1.46
N PHE A 78 2.26 12.30 0.82
CA PHE A 78 2.15 13.65 1.39
C PHE A 78 1.35 13.65 2.69
N TYR A 79 0.20 12.98 2.75
CA TYR A 79 -0.57 12.85 3.97
C TYR A 79 0.19 12.08 5.06
N ALA A 80 0.88 11.00 4.68
CA ALA A 80 1.71 10.24 5.61
C ALA A 80 2.85 11.12 6.18
N ASN A 81 3.55 11.89 5.34
CA ASN A 81 4.58 12.83 5.80
C ASN A 81 4.04 13.87 6.77
N SER A 82 2.83 14.41 6.52
CA SER A 82 2.20 15.37 7.43
C SER A 82 1.96 14.77 8.82
N VAL A 83 1.64 13.50 8.92
CA VAL A 83 1.53 12.80 10.20
C VAL A 83 2.91 12.54 10.81
N ILE A 84 3.87 12.06 10.02
CA ILE A 84 5.22 11.71 10.50
C ILE A 84 5.95 12.91 11.11
N GLU A 85 5.83 14.10 10.48
CA GLU A 85 6.53 15.30 10.92
C GLU A 85 5.99 15.83 12.25
N ASP A 86 4.66 15.94 12.40
CA ASP A 86 4.08 16.76 13.45
C ASP A 86 3.34 15.98 14.56
N VAL A 87 2.96 14.72 14.33
CA VAL A 87 2.11 13.96 15.28
C VAL A 87 2.71 13.81 16.68
N MET A 88 4.05 13.84 16.80
CA MET A 88 4.72 13.69 18.11
C MET A 88 4.54 14.90 19.01
N ASP A 89 4.20 16.06 18.45
CA ASP A 89 3.92 17.31 19.18
C ASP A 89 2.41 17.52 19.42
N ALA A 90 1.56 16.64 18.90
CA ALA A 90 0.11 16.73 19.03
C ALA A 90 -0.38 16.72 20.47
N GLY A 91 -1.44 17.46 20.78
CA GLY A 91 -2.17 17.36 22.03
C GLY A 91 -2.77 15.97 22.25
N ILE A 92 -2.79 15.51 23.49
CA ILE A 92 -3.46 14.24 23.86
C ILE A 92 -4.92 14.59 24.14
N ASP A 93 -5.82 13.96 23.38
CA ASP A 93 -7.25 13.96 23.63
C ASP A 93 -7.68 12.71 24.44
N ASP A 94 -8.97 12.58 24.71
CA ASP A 94 -9.55 11.47 25.50
C ASP A 94 -9.51 10.10 24.76
N ARG A 95 -8.76 9.98 23.68
CA ARG A 95 -8.67 8.75 22.88
C ARG A 95 -7.56 7.85 23.38
N THR A 96 -7.74 6.55 23.12
CA THR A 96 -6.79 5.51 23.52
C THR A 96 -5.62 5.36 22.54
N GLU A 97 -5.63 6.08 21.42
CA GLU A 97 -4.57 6.00 20.41
C GLU A 97 -3.36 6.83 20.82
N THR A 98 -2.17 6.31 20.58
CA THR A 98 -0.91 7.00 20.91
C THR A 98 -0.33 7.68 19.67
N ARG A 99 0.45 8.71 19.89
CA ARG A 99 1.21 9.42 18.84
C ARG A 99 2.15 8.47 18.11
N GLU A 100 2.79 7.59 18.88
CA GLU A 100 3.72 6.58 18.37
C GLU A 100 3.02 5.60 17.43
N GLN A 101 1.79 5.17 17.78
CA GLN A 101 0.99 4.28 16.90
C GLN A 101 0.70 4.98 15.57
N LEU A 102 0.25 6.24 15.61
CA LEU A 102 -0.08 6.99 14.40
C LEU A 102 1.16 7.23 13.53
N LYS A 103 2.28 7.62 14.14
CA LYS A 103 3.55 7.80 13.43
C LYS A 103 4.01 6.49 12.78
N GLY A 104 3.92 5.39 13.53
CA GLY A 104 4.27 4.07 13.02
C GLY A 104 3.42 3.66 11.81
N GLU A 105 2.10 3.82 11.90
CA GLU A 105 1.21 3.56 10.78
C GLU A 105 1.51 4.43 9.55
N ALA A 106 1.81 5.73 9.76
CA ALA A 106 2.14 6.65 8.68
C ALA A 106 3.46 6.26 7.97
N LEU A 107 4.48 5.84 8.73
CA LEU A 107 5.73 5.31 8.19
C LEU A 107 5.48 4.07 7.32
N LEU A 108 4.66 3.12 7.81
CA LEU A 108 4.31 1.91 7.05
C LEU A 108 3.53 2.25 5.76
N LEU A 109 2.61 3.21 5.83
CA LEU A 109 1.83 3.63 4.66
C LEU A 109 2.73 4.31 3.62
N ARG A 110 3.68 5.13 4.05
CA ARG A 110 4.70 5.74 3.18
C ARG A 110 5.60 4.69 2.55
N ALA A 111 6.08 3.74 3.33
CA ALA A 111 6.88 2.61 2.85
C ALA A 111 6.13 1.81 1.78
N TYR A 112 4.87 1.48 2.04
CA TYR A 112 4.06 0.70 1.11
C TYR A 112 3.79 1.48 -0.18
N ALA A 113 3.47 2.78 -0.09
CA ALA A 113 3.27 3.61 -1.28
C ALA A 113 4.54 3.72 -2.15
N HIS A 114 5.72 3.91 -1.54
CA HIS A 114 6.99 3.90 -2.28
C HIS A 114 7.31 2.52 -2.88
N PHE A 115 6.99 1.43 -2.17
CA PHE A 115 7.17 0.08 -2.68
C PHE A 115 6.30 -0.19 -3.92
N GLU A 116 5.02 0.20 -3.89
CA GLU A 116 4.12 0.07 -5.04
C GLU A 116 4.58 0.94 -6.22
N LEU A 117 4.99 2.20 -5.96
CA LEU A 117 5.58 3.06 -6.99
C LEU A 117 6.82 2.44 -7.63
N LEU A 118 7.70 1.87 -6.83
CA LEU A 118 8.92 1.24 -7.33
C LEU A 118 8.59 0.04 -8.24
N ASN A 119 7.63 -0.80 -7.83
CA ASN A 119 7.20 -1.96 -8.61
C ASN A 119 6.48 -1.58 -9.91
N LEU A 120 5.79 -0.42 -9.93
CA LEU A 120 5.08 0.04 -11.13
C LEU A 120 5.99 0.74 -12.15
N TYR A 121 7.02 1.46 -11.68
CA TYR A 121 7.74 2.43 -12.50
C TYR A 121 9.25 2.21 -12.60
N ALA A 122 9.80 1.24 -11.90
CA ALA A 122 11.21 0.90 -11.97
C ALA A 122 11.44 -0.53 -12.45
N LYS A 123 12.69 -0.85 -12.78
CA LYS A 123 13.07 -2.23 -13.07
C LYS A 123 12.99 -3.11 -11.82
N PRO A 124 12.82 -4.42 -11.97
CA PRO A 124 12.98 -5.36 -10.85
C PRO A 124 14.35 -5.17 -10.18
N TYR A 125 14.40 -5.41 -8.88
CA TYR A 125 15.64 -5.32 -8.12
C TYR A 125 16.69 -6.33 -8.62
N ASP A 126 17.88 -5.83 -8.91
CA ASP A 126 19.08 -6.63 -9.18
C ASP A 126 20.24 -6.04 -8.35
N ALA A 127 20.78 -6.82 -7.43
CA ALA A 127 21.86 -6.38 -6.54
C ALA A 127 23.12 -5.86 -7.28
N ALA A 128 23.35 -6.34 -8.51
CA ALA A 128 24.49 -5.88 -9.31
C ALA A 128 24.28 -4.48 -9.89
N THR A 129 23.04 -4.03 -10.10
CA THR A 129 22.73 -2.78 -10.81
C THR A 129 21.88 -1.80 -10.01
N ALA A 130 21.24 -2.21 -8.92
CA ALA A 130 20.28 -1.42 -8.15
C ALA A 130 20.82 -0.05 -7.67
N THR A 131 22.12 0.06 -7.43
CA THR A 131 22.78 1.32 -7.02
C THR A 131 22.87 2.36 -8.14
N SER A 132 22.82 1.93 -9.40
CA SER A 132 22.92 2.77 -10.61
C SER A 132 21.60 2.87 -11.39
N GLU A 133 20.72 1.87 -11.27
CA GLU A 133 19.44 1.87 -11.96
C GLU A 133 18.48 2.89 -11.33
N ARG A 134 17.72 3.55 -12.21
CA ARG A 134 16.77 4.59 -11.83
C ARG A 134 15.56 3.99 -11.12
N GLY A 135 15.33 4.42 -9.88
CA GLY A 135 14.11 4.17 -9.12
C GLY A 135 13.10 5.29 -9.27
N VAL A 136 12.42 5.63 -8.17
CA VAL A 136 11.41 6.69 -8.08
C VAL A 136 11.89 7.83 -7.17
N PRO A 137 11.28 9.04 -7.25
CA PRO A 137 11.55 10.09 -6.29
C PRO A 137 11.18 9.69 -4.87
N LEU A 138 12.07 9.93 -3.91
CA LEU A 138 11.76 9.85 -2.48
C LEU A 138 11.20 11.18 -2.02
N TYR A 139 9.94 11.15 -1.56
CA TYR A 139 9.25 12.30 -1.00
C TYR A 139 9.07 12.09 0.50
N LEU A 140 9.96 12.68 1.31
CA LEU A 140 10.11 12.36 2.74
C LEU A 140 9.67 13.48 3.68
N THR A 141 9.34 14.66 3.14
CA THR A 141 8.93 15.84 3.90
C THR A 141 7.70 16.49 3.25
N ILE A 142 7.07 17.44 3.96
CA ILE A 142 5.98 18.27 3.41
C ILE A 142 6.47 19.52 2.67
N ASP A 143 7.77 19.73 2.56
CA ASP A 143 8.34 20.89 1.85
C ASP A 143 8.00 20.82 0.36
N ILE A 144 7.16 21.72 -0.11
CA ILE A 144 6.76 21.80 -1.53
C ILE A 144 7.90 22.25 -2.47
N ASN A 145 9.01 22.77 -1.93
CA ASN A 145 10.16 23.19 -2.71
C ASN A 145 11.24 22.11 -2.80
N GLN A 146 11.05 20.95 -2.17
CA GLN A 146 12.00 19.87 -2.25
C GLN A 146 12.14 19.37 -3.70
N GLU A 147 13.35 18.91 -4.04
CA GLU A 147 13.65 18.46 -5.39
C GLU A 147 12.99 17.10 -5.67
N PHE A 148 12.09 17.06 -6.66
CA PHE A 148 11.38 15.85 -7.06
C PHE A 148 12.18 15.10 -8.14
N LYS A 149 13.28 14.46 -7.74
CA LYS A 149 14.14 13.68 -8.63
C LYS A 149 14.16 12.20 -8.26
N PRO A 150 14.14 11.31 -9.26
CA PRO A 150 14.36 9.89 -9.01
C PRO A 150 15.72 9.63 -8.36
N VAL A 151 15.74 8.75 -7.37
CA VAL A 151 16.97 8.19 -6.80
C VAL A 151 17.17 6.76 -7.31
N SER A 152 18.28 6.11 -6.93
CA SER A 152 18.52 4.73 -7.34
C SER A 152 17.51 3.76 -6.69
N ILE A 153 17.29 2.61 -7.33
CA ILE A 153 16.44 1.53 -6.81
C ILE A 153 16.89 1.14 -5.40
N GLU A 154 18.21 1.00 -5.17
CA GLU A 154 18.76 0.68 -3.86
C GLU A 154 18.34 1.67 -2.78
N LYS A 155 18.47 2.98 -3.05
CA LYS A 155 18.08 4.03 -2.09
C LYS A 155 16.60 4.01 -1.74
N VAL A 156 15.74 3.68 -2.71
CA VAL A 156 14.30 3.55 -2.43
C VAL A 156 14.03 2.37 -1.51
N TYR A 157 14.65 1.21 -1.77
CA TYR A 157 14.51 0.04 -0.89
C TYR A 157 15.08 0.27 0.52
N GLU A 158 16.22 0.96 0.62
CA GLU A 158 16.79 1.35 1.92
C GLU A 158 15.81 2.19 2.73
N GLN A 159 15.17 3.18 2.11
CA GLN A 159 14.17 4.01 2.77
C GLN A 159 12.92 3.23 3.16
N ILE A 160 12.41 2.37 2.26
CA ILE A 160 11.25 1.51 2.54
C ILE A 160 11.52 0.64 3.78
N LEU A 161 12.68 -0.01 3.85
CA LEU A 161 13.03 -0.87 4.98
C LEU A 161 13.27 -0.07 6.26
N SER A 162 13.85 1.12 6.17
CA SER A 162 14.01 2.04 7.30
C SER A 162 12.65 2.46 7.88
N ASP A 163 11.70 2.82 7.02
CA ASP A 163 10.34 3.21 7.44
C ASP A 163 9.60 2.03 8.10
N ILE A 164 9.77 0.81 7.55
CA ILE A 164 9.17 -0.40 8.14
C ILE A 164 9.74 -0.66 9.54
N GLU A 165 11.06 -0.63 9.68
CA GLU A 165 11.73 -0.89 10.96
C GLU A 165 11.38 0.15 12.02
N GLU A 166 11.40 1.45 11.68
CA GLU A 166 11.03 2.52 12.60
C GLU A 166 9.54 2.43 12.96
N GLY A 167 8.68 2.24 11.96
CA GLY A 167 7.23 2.14 12.17
C GLY A 167 6.86 0.95 13.05
N GLU A 168 7.44 -0.21 12.84
CA GLU A 168 7.22 -1.40 13.69
C GLU A 168 7.61 -1.14 15.16
N LYS A 169 8.75 -0.49 15.39
CA LYS A 169 9.23 -0.16 16.75
C LYS A 169 8.29 0.79 17.48
N LEU A 170 7.68 1.73 16.76
CA LEU A 170 6.79 2.73 17.34
C LEU A 170 5.38 2.16 17.64
N MET A 171 4.88 1.28 16.78
CA MET A 171 3.53 0.75 16.94
C MET A 171 3.38 -0.11 18.21
N THR A 172 2.21 -0.01 18.83
CA THR A 172 1.82 -0.80 20.02
C THR A 172 0.77 -1.86 19.70
N VAL A 173 0.03 -1.68 18.61
CA VAL A 173 -1.03 -2.60 18.19
C VAL A 173 -0.41 -3.80 17.47
N GLU A 174 -0.56 -4.98 18.04
CA GLU A 174 -0.01 -6.22 17.47
C GLU A 174 -0.78 -6.66 16.22
N GLU A 175 -2.11 -6.63 16.26
CA GLU A 175 -3.01 -7.00 15.18
C GLU A 175 -4.25 -6.13 15.17
N GLN A 176 -4.77 -5.77 14.01
CA GLN A 176 -5.99 -4.99 13.88
C GLN A 176 -7.23 -5.92 13.83
N PRO A 177 -8.33 -5.58 14.52
CA PRO A 177 -9.60 -6.26 14.33
C PRO A 177 -10.15 -6.03 12.91
N ALA A 178 -11.11 -6.83 12.48
CA ALA A 178 -11.64 -6.81 11.11
C ALA A 178 -12.09 -5.41 10.66
N GLU A 179 -12.73 -4.63 11.55
CA GLU A 179 -13.30 -3.31 11.27
C GLU A 179 -12.22 -2.25 10.98
N THR A 180 -11.01 -2.46 11.50
CA THR A 180 -9.87 -1.53 11.30
C THR A 180 -8.69 -2.19 10.62
N ARG A 181 -8.87 -3.36 10.01
CA ARG A 181 -7.79 -4.13 9.35
C ARG A 181 -7.15 -3.41 8.16
N TYR A 182 -7.72 -2.30 7.74
CA TYR A 182 -7.09 -1.40 6.77
C TYR A 182 -5.91 -0.60 7.37
N ARG A 183 -5.77 -0.56 8.70
CA ARG A 183 -4.68 0.13 9.40
C ARG A 183 -3.51 -0.81 9.62
N PHE A 184 -2.31 -0.26 9.55
CA PHE A 184 -1.12 -1.04 9.88
C PHE A 184 -1.05 -1.43 11.36
N SER A 185 -0.42 -2.56 11.61
CA SER A 185 -0.10 -3.13 12.93
C SER A 185 1.30 -3.74 12.84
N LYS A 186 1.87 -4.19 13.96
CA LYS A 186 3.16 -4.89 13.94
C LYS A 186 3.13 -6.13 13.06
N LYS A 187 2.05 -6.91 13.13
CA LYS A 187 1.86 -8.10 12.28
C LYS A 187 1.91 -7.74 10.78
N SER A 188 1.20 -6.68 10.40
CA SER A 188 1.21 -6.24 8.99
C SER A 188 2.53 -5.59 8.57
N ALA A 189 3.27 -4.95 9.50
CA ALA A 189 4.62 -4.47 9.24
C ALA A 189 5.58 -5.63 8.91
N LYS A 190 5.54 -6.71 9.69
CA LYS A 190 6.34 -7.92 9.42
C LYS A 190 5.94 -8.60 8.10
N ALA A 191 4.66 -8.64 7.78
CA ALA A 191 4.19 -9.15 6.50
C ALA A 191 4.71 -8.31 5.32
N LEU A 192 4.72 -6.98 5.46
CA LEU A 192 5.29 -6.08 4.47
C LEU A 192 6.81 -6.25 4.37
N GLU A 193 7.52 -6.34 5.50
CA GLU A 193 8.97 -6.62 5.52
C GLU A 193 9.28 -7.90 4.74
N ALA A 194 8.59 -8.98 5.04
CA ALA A 194 8.79 -10.27 4.34
C ALA A 194 8.62 -10.12 2.82
N ARG A 195 7.60 -9.38 2.38
CA ARG A 195 7.35 -9.12 0.95
C ARG A 195 8.45 -8.28 0.31
N VAL A 196 8.85 -7.18 0.96
CA VAL A 196 9.91 -6.30 0.45
C VAL A 196 11.25 -7.04 0.35
N ARG A 197 11.60 -7.84 1.37
CA ARG A 197 12.79 -8.69 1.38
C ARG A 197 12.76 -9.73 0.26
N LEU A 198 11.58 -10.34 0.02
CA LEU A 198 11.37 -11.29 -1.07
C LEU A 198 11.68 -10.65 -2.44
N TYR A 199 11.17 -9.45 -2.69
CA TYR A 199 11.39 -8.71 -3.95
C TYR A 199 12.86 -8.29 -4.13
N ARG A 200 13.60 -8.10 -3.04
CA ARG A 200 15.05 -7.86 -3.06
C ARG A 200 15.89 -9.13 -3.26
N GLY A 201 15.28 -10.32 -3.24
CA GLY A 201 16.00 -11.60 -3.26
C GLY A 201 16.72 -11.92 -1.94
N GLU A 202 16.36 -11.26 -0.83
CA GLU A 202 16.90 -11.52 0.51
C GLU A 202 16.12 -12.65 1.19
N TRP A 203 16.19 -13.86 0.60
CA TRP A 203 15.35 -15.01 0.94
C TRP A 203 15.36 -15.38 2.42
N ASP A 204 16.53 -15.41 3.05
CA ASP A 204 16.68 -15.78 4.46
C ASP A 204 16.01 -14.75 5.39
N LYS A 205 16.12 -13.46 5.08
CA LYS A 205 15.46 -12.41 5.84
C LYS A 205 13.94 -12.40 5.62
N ALA A 206 13.49 -12.62 4.38
CA ALA A 206 12.08 -12.75 4.06
C ALA A 206 11.46 -13.94 4.83
N LEU A 207 12.16 -15.07 4.86
CA LEU A 207 11.73 -16.26 5.60
C LEU A 207 11.70 -16.00 7.12
N ALA A 208 12.70 -15.28 7.66
CA ALA A 208 12.75 -14.94 9.08
C ALA A 208 11.54 -14.07 9.47
N ALA A 209 11.28 -12.98 8.74
CA ALA A 209 10.14 -12.10 8.99
C ALA A 209 8.79 -12.84 8.87
N ALA A 210 8.62 -13.70 7.86
CA ALA A 210 7.41 -14.49 7.71
C ALA A 210 7.21 -15.49 8.87
N LYS A 211 8.27 -16.12 9.35
CA LYS A 211 8.22 -17.07 10.47
C LYS A 211 7.82 -16.42 11.79
N GLU A 212 8.11 -15.14 12.00
CA GLU A 212 7.71 -14.43 13.22
C GLU A 212 6.18 -14.34 13.35
N ILE A 213 5.47 -14.11 12.23
CA ILE A 213 4.02 -13.94 12.24
C ILE A 213 3.24 -15.22 11.95
N LEU A 214 3.85 -16.21 11.31
CA LEU A 214 3.18 -17.43 10.88
C LEU A 214 2.39 -18.14 11.99
N PRO A 215 2.87 -18.24 13.24
CA PRO A 215 2.10 -18.88 14.33
C PRO A 215 0.79 -18.16 14.65
N SER A 216 0.68 -16.87 14.34
CA SER A 216 -0.53 -16.05 14.57
C SER A 216 -1.39 -15.88 13.30
N CYS A 217 -1.09 -16.60 12.22
CA CYS A 217 -1.82 -16.55 10.95
C CYS A 217 -2.60 -17.85 10.74
N PRO A 218 -3.81 -17.99 11.31
CA PRO A 218 -4.62 -19.17 11.12
C PRO A 218 -5.10 -19.26 9.66
N LEU A 219 -5.19 -20.49 9.14
CA LEU A 219 -5.78 -20.74 7.84
C LEU A 219 -7.28 -21.01 7.94
N GLU A 220 -8.03 -20.66 6.91
CA GLU A 220 -9.42 -21.07 6.78
C GLU A 220 -9.51 -22.57 6.47
N ASP A 221 -10.46 -23.23 7.07
CA ASP A 221 -10.79 -24.62 6.72
C ASP A 221 -11.84 -24.59 5.60
N LEU A 222 -11.39 -24.74 4.37
CA LEU A 222 -12.26 -24.72 3.20
C LEU A 222 -13.12 -25.99 3.04
N THR A 223 -12.96 -26.96 3.95
CA THR A 223 -13.73 -28.22 3.93
C THR A 223 -15.02 -28.13 4.74
N VAL A 224 -15.22 -27.07 5.50
CA VAL A 224 -16.41 -26.87 6.33
C VAL A 224 -17.38 -25.87 5.69
N ASP A 225 -18.68 -26.09 5.89
CA ASP A 225 -19.70 -25.14 5.44
C ASP A 225 -19.60 -23.81 6.21
N GLY A 226 -19.74 -22.69 5.48
CA GLY A 226 -19.72 -21.36 6.09
C GLY A 226 -18.33 -20.79 6.37
N PHE A 227 -17.27 -21.31 5.72
CA PHE A 227 -15.94 -20.68 5.76
C PHE A 227 -16.00 -19.27 5.16
N SER A 228 -15.16 -18.38 5.67
CA SER A 228 -14.95 -17.07 5.06
C SER A 228 -13.97 -17.21 3.90
N ALA A 229 -14.30 -16.63 2.75
CA ALA A 229 -13.38 -16.66 1.61
C ALA A 229 -12.06 -15.99 2.00
N PRO A 230 -10.88 -16.62 1.76
CA PRO A 230 -9.60 -16.14 2.26
C PRO A 230 -9.23 -14.72 1.84
N TYR A 231 -9.75 -14.26 0.71
CA TYR A 231 -9.51 -12.91 0.17
C TYR A 231 -10.41 -11.81 0.76
N LEU A 232 -11.39 -12.15 1.59
CA LEU A 232 -12.24 -11.16 2.24
C LEU A 232 -11.49 -10.51 3.42
N TYR A 233 -11.74 -9.22 3.64
CA TYR A 233 -11.16 -8.51 4.79
C TYR A 233 -11.61 -9.09 6.14
N THR A 234 -12.76 -9.77 6.19
CA THR A 234 -13.30 -10.46 7.36
C THR A 234 -12.65 -11.80 7.62
N SER A 235 -11.94 -12.38 6.64
CA SER A 235 -11.25 -13.65 6.82
C SER A 235 -10.17 -13.55 7.89
N LYS A 236 -10.00 -14.62 8.66
CA LYS A 236 -8.90 -14.73 9.63
C LYS A 236 -7.52 -14.83 8.97
N GLU A 237 -7.45 -15.14 7.68
CA GLU A 237 -6.20 -15.12 6.89
C GLU A 237 -5.77 -13.71 6.49
N SER A 238 -6.69 -12.74 6.50
CA SER A 238 -6.38 -11.38 6.09
C SER A 238 -5.58 -10.64 7.16
N ILE A 239 -4.37 -10.19 6.82
CA ILE A 239 -3.47 -9.45 7.72
C ILE A 239 -3.67 -7.93 7.59
N LEU A 240 -3.77 -7.45 6.35
CA LEU A 240 -4.02 -6.04 6.01
C LEU A 240 -4.94 -6.00 4.80
N ALA A 241 -6.01 -5.24 4.87
CA ALA A 241 -6.96 -5.06 3.78
C ALA A 241 -7.22 -3.57 3.57
N LEU A 242 -6.54 -2.99 2.58
CA LEU A 242 -6.75 -1.60 2.16
C LEU A 242 -8.03 -1.51 1.32
N GLU A 243 -9.18 -1.65 1.97
CA GLU A 243 -10.47 -1.58 1.32
C GLU A 243 -10.91 -0.12 1.16
N GLN A 244 -11.40 0.21 -0.02
CA GLN A 244 -12.04 1.50 -0.29
C GLN A 244 -13.56 1.30 -0.29
N THR A 245 -14.20 1.83 0.72
CA THR A 245 -15.67 1.85 0.77
C THR A 245 -16.22 2.86 -0.24
N GLY A 246 -17.17 2.45 -1.04
CA GLY A 246 -17.97 3.33 -1.90
C GLY A 246 -17.57 3.41 -3.38
N ASN A 247 -16.65 2.58 -3.85
CA ASN A 247 -16.40 2.47 -5.29
C ASN A 247 -17.19 1.29 -5.88
N THR A 248 -18.41 1.57 -6.31
CA THR A 248 -19.30 0.59 -6.95
C THR A 248 -18.76 0.08 -8.29
N GLU A 249 -17.86 0.83 -8.93
CA GLU A 249 -17.22 0.41 -10.18
C GLU A 249 -16.36 -0.86 -10.02
N ILE A 250 -15.88 -1.15 -8.80
CA ILE A 250 -15.08 -2.35 -8.55
C ILE A 250 -15.95 -3.59 -8.41
N THR A 251 -17.12 -3.46 -7.80
CA THR A 251 -18.08 -4.57 -7.71
C THR A 251 -18.58 -4.97 -9.09
N ASP A 252 -18.85 -4.01 -9.94
CA ASP A 252 -19.31 -4.25 -11.31
C ASP A 252 -18.21 -4.90 -12.17
N ASP A 253 -16.96 -4.44 -12.03
CA ASP A 253 -15.79 -5.03 -12.72
C ASP A 253 -15.43 -6.43 -12.16
N MET A 254 -15.59 -6.66 -10.86
CA MET A 254 -15.37 -7.98 -10.24
C MET A 254 -16.53 -8.94 -10.50
N GLU A 255 -17.78 -8.47 -10.61
CA GLU A 255 -18.88 -9.29 -11.06
C GLU A 255 -18.71 -9.77 -12.51
N MET A 256 -18.10 -8.96 -13.38
CA MET A 256 -17.74 -9.42 -14.73
C MET A 256 -16.71 -10.54 -14.71
N LEU A 257 -15.77 -10.52 -13.77
CA LEU A 257 -14.77 -11.59 -13.61
C LEU A 257 -15.34 -12.83 -12.89
N SER A 258 -16.39 -12.69 -12.10
CA SER A 258 -17.02 -13.79 -11.35
C SER A 258 -18.09 -14.55 -12.14
N ASN A 259 -18.57 -13.99 -13.27
CA ASN A 259 -19.58 -14.62 -14.13
C ASN A 259 -18.96 -15.48 -15.26
N ILE A 260 -17.69 -15.82 -15.15
CA ILE A 260 -16.96 -16.74 -16.00
C ILE A 260 -16.58 -17.98 -15.20
#